data_0989b7804ab303eccf5ed6dfad7c1f79
#
_entry.id   0989b7804ab303eccf5ed6dfad7c1f79
#
_cell.length_a   1.000
_cell.length_b   1.000
_cell.length_c   1.000
_cell.angle_alpha   90.00
_cell.angle_beta   90.00
_cell.angle_gamma   90.00
#
_symmetry.space_group_name_H-M   'P 1'
#
loop_
_entity.id
_entity.type
_entity.pdbx_description
1 polymer ?
#
loop_
_entity_poly.entity_id
_entity_poly.type
_entity_poly.pdbx_seq_one_letter_code
_entity_poly.pdbx_strand_id
1 'polypeptide(L)'
;MKLMKEKAEQLLQRCEVVVITSVNEEGYPRPVPMSKIKSEGYSVVWMATGNDSLKTKDFRLNPKAGLCYSENGNSVALPGEVEVITDAEIIKELWQDWFIAH
;
A
#
# COMPACT_ATOMS: atom_id res chain seq x y z
N MET A 1 -12.52 -19.53 -3.55
CA MET A 1 -11.30 -18.74 -3.88
C MET A 1 -11.62 -17.49 -4.67
N LYS A 2 -12.25 -17.62 -5.83
CA LYS A 2 -12.61 -16.48 -6.68
C LYS A 2 -13.52 -15.48 -5.96
N LEU A 3 -14.53 -15.96 -5.24
CA LEU A 3 -15.45 -15.12 -4.48
C LEU A 3 -14.74 -14.36 -3.36
N MET A 4 -13.76 -14.99 -2.69
CA MET A 4 -12.99 -14.32 -1.64
C MET A 4 -12.12 -13.20 -2.20
N LYS A 5 -11.53 -13.40 -3.39
CA LYS A 5 -10.74 -12.35 -4.06
C LYS A 5 -11.60 -11.17 -4.45
N GLU A 6 -12.80 -11.41 -4.95
CA GLU A 6 -13.74 -10.35 -5.31
C GLU A 6 -14.18 -9.53 -4.10
N LYS A 7 -14.44 -10.18 -2.96
CA LYS A 7 -14.78 -9.51 -1.70
C LYS A 7 -13.61 -8.68 -1.18
N ALA A 8 -12.39 -9.21 -1.28
CA ALA A 8 -11.18 -8.49 -0.87
C ALA A 8 -10.95 -7.25 -1.75
N GLU A 9 -11.15 -7.37 -3.06
CA GLU A 9 -11.06 -6.23 -3.98
C GLU A 9 -12.07 -5.14 -3.65
N GLN A 10 -13.33 -5.51 -3.41
CA GLN A 10 -14.36 -4.56 -3.02
C GLN A 10 -14.02 -3.87 -1.71
N LEU A 11 -13.52 -4.61 -0.74
CA LEU A 11 -13.09 -4.05 0.53
C LEU A 11 -11.95 -3.05 0.34
N LEU A 12 -10.94 -3.40 -0.45
CA LEU A 12 -9.80 -2.51 -0.72
C LEU A 12 -10.23 -1.23 -1.41
N GLN A 13 -11.15 -1.30 -2.36
CA GLN A 13 -11.68 -0.12 -3.06
C GLN A 13 -12.35 0.85 -2.12
N ARG A 14 -13.03 0.36 -1.07
CA ARG A 14 -13.68 1.21 -0.06
C ARG A 14 -12.70 1.79 0.96
N CYS A 15 -11.56 1.15 1.18
CA CYS A 15 -10.59 1.60 2.17
C CYS A 15 -9.75 2.76 1.65
N GLU A 16 -9.85 3.91 2.30
CA GLU A 16 -8.99 5.07 2.01
C GLU A 16 -7.64 4.95 2.69
N VAL A 17 -7.60 4.23 3.80
CA VAL A 17 -6.39 4.01 4.59
C VAL A 17 -6.07 2.52 4.63
N VAL A 18 -4.82 2.20 4.39
CA VAL A 18 -4.30 0.84 4.51
C VAL A 18 -3.10 0.86 5.47
N VAL A 19 -2.81 -0.28 6.09
CA VAL A 19 -1.62 -0.42 6.92
C VAL A 19 -0.55 -1.13 6.11
N ILE A 20 0.59 -0.48 5.96
CA ILE A 20 1.77 -1.06 5.32
C ILE A 20 2.81 -1.35 6.40
N THR A 21 3.39 -2.53 6.36
CA THR A 21 4.41 -2.94 7.32
C THR A 21 5.72 -3.15 6.59
N SER A 22 6.75 -2.42 6.99
CA SER A 22 8.13 -2.63 6.55
C SER A 22 8.89 -3.42 7.60
N VAL A 23 10.07 -3.90 7.23
CA VAL A 23 10.99 -4.57 8.15
C VAL A 23 12.24 -3.70 8.26
N ASN A 24 12.60 -3.30 9.49
CA ASN A 24 13.77 -2.45 9.70
C ASN A 24 15.09 -3.25 9.65
N GLU A 25 16.21 -2.56 9.77
CA GLU A 25 17.55 -3.17 9.69
C GLU A 25 17.76 -4.27 10.74
N GLU A 26 17.10 -4.15 11.88
CA GLU A 26 17.21 -5.12 12.99
C GLU A 26 16.23 -6.29 12.83
N GLY A 27 15.39 -6.30 11.79
CA GLY A 27 14.44 -7.36 11.53
C GLY A 27 13.08 -7.17 12.19
N TYR A 28 12.81 -6.01 12.79
CA TYR A 28 11.52 -5.72 13.41
C TYR A 28 10.52 -5.15 12.41
N PRO A 29 9.26 -5.57 12.49
CA PRO A 29 8.21 -5.00 11.65
C PRO A 29 7.81 -3.59 12.12
N ARG A 30 7.54 -2.71 11.16
CA ARG A 30 7.02 -1.36 11.41
C ARG A 30 5.70 -1.17 10.68
N PRO A 31 4.55 -1.41 11.33
CA PRO A 31 3.26 -1.12 10.72
C PRO A 31 2.96 0.38 10.77
N VAL A 32 2.50 0.94 9.66
CA VAL A 32 2.15 2.36 9.55
C VAL A 32 0.88 2.49 8.73
N PRO A 33 -0.15 3.20 9.22
CA PRO A 33 -1.31 3.53 8.39
C PRO A 33 -0.92 4.56 7.32
N MET A 34 -1.39 4.33 6.10
CA MET A 34 -1.09 5.18 4.95
C MET A 34 -2.36 5.46 4.16
N SER A 35 -2.48 6.69 3.65
CA SER A 35 -3.54 7.00 2.71
C SER A 35 -3.24 6.37 1.37
N LYS A 36 -4.24 5.67 0.84
CA LYS A 36 -4.15 5.04 -0.45
C LYS A 36 -4.42 6.06 -1.55
N ILE A 37 -3.58 6.10 -2.59
CA ILE A 37 -3.84 6.90 -3.78
C ILE A 37 -4.77 6.14 -4.71
N LYS A 38 -4.44 4.88 -4.99
CA LYS A 38 -5.19 4.05 -5.91
C LYS A 38 -4.89 2.58 -5.63
N SER A 39 -5.80 1.70 -6.01
CA SER A 39 -5.59 0.26 -5.90
C SER A 39 -6.04 -0.45 -7.18
N GLU A 40 -5.46 -1.61 -7.43
CA GLU A 40 -5.81 -2.50 -8.53
C GLU A 40 -6.00 -3.92 -7.99
N GLY A 41 -7.15 -4.54 -8.30
CA GLY A 41 -7.47 -5.84 -7.75
C GLY A 41 -7.56 -5.79 -6.23
N TYR A 42 -7.14 -6.86 -5.56
CA TYR A 42 -7.18 -6.97 -4.11
C TYR A 42 -5.81 -6.78 -3.44
N SER A 43 -4.75 -6.65 -4.21
CA SER A 43 -3.38 -6.75 -3.70
C SER A 43 -2.39 -5.71 -4.23
N VAL A 44 -2.80 -4.81 -5.12
CA VAL A 44 -1.92 -3.76 -5.61
C VAL A 44 -2.40 -2.41 -5.09
N VAL A 45 -1.53 -1.72 -4.38
CA VAL A 45 -1.85 -0.43 -3.76
C VAL A 45 -0.74 0.58 -4.06
N TRP A 46 -1.16 1.77 -4.46
CA TRP A 46 -0.27 2.90 -4.69
C TRP A 46 -0.41 3.88 -3.55
N MET A 47 0.73 4.28 -2.99
CA MET A 47 0.80 5.20 -1.85
C MET A 47 1.89 6.23 -2.09
N ALA A 48 1.73 7.43 -1.56
CA ALA A 48 2.76 8.45 -1.57
C ALA A 48 3.42 8.54 -0.19
N THR A 49 4.72 8.73 -0.18
CA THR A 49 5.48 8.90 1.05
C THR A 49 6.66 9.85 0.82
N GLY A 50 7.16 10.44 1.89
CA GLY A 50 8.37 11.24 1.82
C GLY A 50 9.59 10.38 1.46
N ASN A 51 10.47 10.94 0.62
CA ASN A 51 11.67 10.24 0.18
C ASN A 51 12.62 9.93 1.35
N ASP A 52 12.56 10.72 2.41
CA ASP A 52 13.40 10.57 3.59
C ASP A 52 12.72 9.80 4.73
N SER A 53 11.52 9.25 4.51
CA SER A 53 10.83 8.54 5.58
C SER A 53 11.56 7.25 5.95
N LEU A 54 11.38 6.81 7.21
CA LEU A 54 11.98 5.56 7.70
C LEU A 54 11.51 4.35 6.90
N LYS A 55 10.23 4.32 6.53
CA LYS A 55 9.69 3.21 5.74
C LYS A 55 10.30 3.15 4.34
N THR A 56 10.60 4.29 3.71
CA THR A 56 11.28 4.33 2.41
C THR A 56 12.67 3.74 2.51
N LYS A 57 13.41 4.08 3.56
CA LYS A 57 14.74 3.49 3.83
C LYS A 57 14.63 1.99 4.04
N ASP A 58 13.66 1.55 4.84
CA ASP A 58 13.43 0.13 5.10
C ASP A 58 13.18 -0.62 3.77
N PHE A 59 12.31 -0.09 2.90
CA PHE A 59 11.97 -0.76 1.65
C PHE A 59 13.12 -0.78 0.62
N ARG A 60 14.00 0.20 0.64
CA ARG A 60 15.20 0.17 -0.21
C ARG A 60 16.17 -0.92 0.20
N LEU A 61 16.23 -1.23 1.50
CA LEU A 61 17.08 -2.29 2.03
C LEU A 61 16.41 -3.66 1.95
N ASN A 62 15.10 -3.70 2.19
CA ASN A 62 14.33 -4.94 2.18
C ASN A 62 12.93 -4.66 1.62
N PRO A 63 12.64 -5.11 0.40
CA PRO A 63 11.34 -4.83 -0.22
C PRO A 63 10.17 -5.62 0.36
N LYS A 64 10.42 -6.59 1.21
CA LYS A 64 9.36 -7.39 1.82
C LYS A 64 8.47 -6.55 2.71
N ALA A 65 7.16 -6.76 2.59
CA ALA A 65 6.16 -5.96 3.27
C ALA A 65 4.94 -6.78 3.65
N GLY A 66 4.16 -6.24 4.58
CA GLY A 66 2.80 -6.69 4.84
C GLY A 66 1.84 -5.58 4.47
N LEU A 67 0.71 -5.95 3.91
CA LEU A 67 -0.40 -5.04 3.61
C LEU A 67 -1.62 -5.52 4.37
N CYS A 68 -2.26 -4.61 5.10
CA CYS A 68 -3.49 -4.93 5.82
C CYS A 68 -4.52 -3.83 5.58
N TYR A 69 -5.75 -4.22 5.30
CA TYR A 69 -6.87 -3.30 5.21
C TYR A 69 -8.13 -3.92 5.80
N SER A 70 -8.96 -3.09 6.41
CA SER A 70 -10.14 -3.57 7.12
C SER A 70 -11.26 -2.54 7.13
N GLU A 71 -12.49 -3.04 7.23
CA GLU A 71 -13.70 -2.25 7.37
C GLU A 71 -14.81 -3.12 7.96
N ASN A 72 -15.54 -2.58 8.94
CA ASN A 72 -16.73 -3.23 9.51
C ASN A 72 -16.52 -4.69 9.94
N GLY A 73 -15.39 -4.98 10.58
CA GLY A 73 -15.09 -6.32 11.07
C GLY A 73 -14.51 -7.27 10.05
N ASN A 74 -14.43 -6.86 8.78
CA ASN A 74 -13.76 -7.62 7.73
C ASN A 74 -12.33 -7.13 7.59
N SER A 75 -11.38 -8.04 7.42
CA SER A 75 -9.97 -7.67 7.25
C SER A 75 -9.28 -8.59 6.27
N VAL A 76 -8.27 -8.03 5.60
CA VAL A 76 -7.38 -8.77 4.71
C VAL A 76 -5.93 -8.42 5.09
N ALA A 77 -5.10 -9.43 5.24
CA ALA A 77 -3.68 -9.28 5.50
C ALA A 77 -2.90 -10.10 4.48
N LEU A 78 -1.97 -9.47 3.78
CA LEU A 78 -1.22 -10.07 2.68
C LEU A 78 0.27 -9.80 2.82
N PRO A 79 1.13 -10.81 2.64
CA PRO A 79 2.54 -10.55 2.41
C PRO A 79 2.76 -10.08 0.98
N GLY A 80 3.81 -9.33 0.75
CA GLY A 80 4.12 -8.85 -0.58
C GLY A 80 5.46 -8.14 -0.64
N GLU A 81 5.63 -7.36 -1.70
CA GLU A 81 6.82 -6.57 -1.91
C GLU A 81 6.45 -5.14 -2.30
N VAL A 82 7.29 -4.21 -1.90
CA VAL A 82 7.13 -2.80 -2.23
C VAL A 82 8.22 -2.39 -3.21
N GLU A 83 7.82 -1.71 -4.27
CA GLU A 83 8.71 -1.05 -5.19
C GLU A 83 8.68 0.45 -4.92
N VAL A 84 9.83 1.06 -4.68
CA VAL A 84 9.95 2.51 -4.49
C VAL A 84 10.14 3.15 -5.86
N ILE A 85 9.15 3.95 -6.28
CA ILE A 85 9.13 4.58 -7.59
C ILE A 85 9.50 6.05 -7.44
N THR A 86 10.54 6.46 -8.16
CA THR A 86 11.01 7.85 -8.20
C THR A 86 10.88 8.49 -9.58
N ASP A 87 10.28 7.79 -10.55
CA ASP A 87 10.07 8.31 -11.89
C ASP A 87 9.03 9.45 -11.85
N ALA A 88 9.45 10.63 -12.27
CA ALA A 88 8.63 11.84 -12.21
C ALA A 88 7.36 11.74 -13.06
N GLU A 89 7.41 11.05 -14.20
CA GLU A 89 6.25 10.91 -15.08
C GLU A 89 5.19 9.99 -14.45
N ILE A 90 5.62 8.89 -13.87
CA ILE A 90 4.72 7.97 -13.16
C ILE A 90 4.07 8.67 -11.98
N ILE A 91 4.84 9.40 -11.18
CA ILE A 91 4.34 10.16 -10.04
C ILE A 91 3.31 11.19 -10.49
N LYS A 92 3.58 11.90 -11.58
CA LYS A 92 2.67 12.90 -12.13
C LYS A 92 1.34 12.28 -12.56
N GLU A 93 1.37 11.15 -13.25
CA GLU A 93 0.15 10.44 -13.66
C GLU A 93 -0.69 10.00 -12.46
N LEU A 94 -0.06 9.45 -11.43
CA LEU A 94 -0.74 9.03 -10.20
C LEU A 94 -1.42 10.21 -9.50
N TRP A 95 -0.75 11.34 -9.40
CA TRP A 95 -1.31 12.53 -8.79
C TRP A 95 -2.48 13.10 -9.58
N GLN A 96 -2.41 13.09 -10.91
CA GLN A 96 -3.52 13.53 -11.75
C GLN A 96 -4.75 12.65 -11.55
N ASP A 97 -4.59 11.34 -11.56
CA ASP A 97 -5.67 10.39 -11.32
C ASP A 97 -6.30 10.59 -9.94
N TRP A 98 -5.47 10.80 -8.93
CA TRP A 98 -5.94 11.03 -7.57
C TRP A 98 -6.75 12.32 -7.44
N PHE A 99 -6.28 13.40 -8.04
CA PHE A 99 -7.00 14.68 -8.03
C PHE A 99 -8.33 14.60 -8.78
N ILE A 100 -8.41 13.85 -9.86
CA ILE A 100 -9.65 13.65 -10.60
C ILE A 100 -10.65 12.84 -9.75
N ALA A 101 -10.19 11.85 -9.01
CA ALA A 101 -11.05 11.00 -8.19
C ALA A 101 -11.53 11.69 -6.91
N HIS A 102 -10.84 12.70 -6.45
CA HIS A 102 -11.10 13.42 -5.20
C HIS A 102 -11.34 14.90 -5.44
#